data_abbf71d854091c85a237264ae6cf9222
#
_entry.id   abbf71d854091c85a237264ae6cf9222
#
_cell.length_a   1.000
_cell.length_b   1.000
_cell.length_c   1.000
_cell.angle_alpha   90.00
_cell.angle_beta   90.00
_cell.angle_gamma   90.00
#
_symmetry.space_group_name_H-M   'P 1'
#
loop_
_entity.id
_entity.type
_entity.pdbx_description
1 polymer ?
#
loop_
_entity_poly.entity_id
_entity_poly.type
_entity_poly.pdbx_seq_one_letter_code
_entity_poly.pdbx_strand_id
1 'polypeptide(L)'
;MLNSYRADIITVDSDAFGMLPEHLEEQLKLHRPKVLYTVPTFNNPSGGSWSKERRERTVELCRRYNVLILEDNPYGEIAFDDSPGAYPPSMAAIDRSSGEDQCVVYTGTFSKIVAPALRTGWIIGPSGLISVMAKAKQAADLHSSAIDQRALHELLQSFDIDSHIRLISREYHSRMKLLAGELSGERWKGASFLEPRGGMFLWLKLPAGIDSAKLLPFAVEQGVAFVPGEVFYAAKPLKNAMRLNFTHTTPELLPVAVRRLEAALERYGRTLAGAVDTLA
;
A
#
# COMPACT_ATOMS: atom_id res chain seq x y z
N MET A 1 11.28 -0.96 11.67
CA MET A 1 10.53 -1.40 12.87
C MET A 1 10.69 -2.90 13.12
N LEU A 2 10.27 -3.83 12.24
CA LEU A 2 10.35 -5.28 12.51
C LEU A 2 11.78 -5.76 12.82
N ASN A 3 12.77 -5.25 12.11
CA ASN A 3 14.20 -5.56 12.39
C ASN A 3 14.64 -5.11 13.79
N SER A 4 14.07 -4.03 14.35
CA SER A 4 14.40 -3.59 15.71
C SER A 4 13.91 -4.58 16.78
N TYR A 5 12.90 -5.36 16.45
CA TYR A 5 12.40 -6.46 17.29
C TYR A 5 13.03 -7.82 16.97
N ARG A 6 14.04 -7.84 16.09
CA ARG A 6 14.69 -9.07 15.62
C ARG A 6 13.67 -10.09 15.07
N ALA A 7 12.64 -9.60 14.41
CA ALA A 7 11.64 -10.45 13.77
C ALA A 7 12.28 -11.20 12.61
N ASP A 8 12.03 -12.49 12.52
CA ASP A 8 12.35 -13.30 11.34
C ASP A 8 11.24 -13.06 10.30
N ILE A 9 11.60 -12.46 9.16
CA ILE A 9 10.67 -12.03 8.13
C ILE A 9 10.72 -13.01 6.98
N ILE A 10 9.60 -13.69 6.77
CA ILE A 10 9.41 -14.64 5.68
C ILE A 10 8.51 -13.97 4.61
N THR A 11 8.96 -14.00 3.37
CA THR A 11 8.21 -13.43 2.26
C THR A 11 7.38 -14.48 1.55
N VAL A 12 6.19 -14.08 1.08
CA VAL A 12 5.32 -14.90 0.25
C VAL A 12 5.15 -14.21 -1.11
N ASP A 13 5.32 -14.96 -2.19
CA ASP A 13 5.16 -14.46 -3.55
C ASP A 13 3.70 -14.06 -3.81
N SER A 14 3.54 -13.07 -4.69
CA SER A 14 2.24 -12.49 -5.04
C SER A 14 2.16 -12.21 -6.54
N ASP A 15 0.95 -12.25 -7.07
CA ASP A 15 0.62 -11.83 -8.43
C ASP A 15 -0.33 -10.60 -8.42
N ALA A 16 -0.97 -10.32 -9.55
CA ALA A 16 -1.92 -9.20 -9.67
C ALA A 16 -3.20 -9.40 -8.82
N PHE A 17 -3.49 -10.62 -8.39
CA PHE A 17 -4.69 -10.99 -7.63
C PHE A 17 -4.42 -11.11 -6.11
N GLY A 18 -3.17 -11.02 -5.70
CA GLY A 18 -2.74 -11.10 -4.31
C GLY A 18 -1.70 -12.19 -4.05
N MET A 19 -1.52 -12.53 -2.77
CA MET A 19 -0.59 -13.56 -2.33
C MET A 19 -0.90 -14.92 -2.94
N LEU A 20 0.12 -15.67 -3.38
CA LEU A 20 -0.03 -17.01 -3.95
C LEU A 20 -0.34 -18.04 -2.84
N PRO A 21 -1.50 -18.70 -2.84
CA PRO A 21 -1.92 -19.58 -1.76
C PRO A 21 -1.00 -20.79 -1.58
N GLU A 22 -0.49 -21.34 -2.68
CA GLU A 22 0.40 -22.51 -2.68
C GLU A 22 1.71 -22.16 -1.98
N HIS A 23 2.29 -21.01 -2.32
CA HIS A 23 3.52 -20.54 -1.67
C HIS A 23 3.26 -20.13 -0.21
N LEU A 24 2.10 -19.51 0.09
CA LEU A 24 1.71 -19.24 1.46
C LEU A 24 1.66 -20.55 2.27
N GLU A 25 0.96 -21.57 1.78
CA GLU A 25 0.84 -22.83 2.50
C GLU A 25 2.19 -23.52 2.73
N GLU A 26 3.10 -23.45 1.76
CA GLU A 26 4.47 -23.93 1.90
C GLU A 26 5.22 -23.21 3.03
N GLN A 27 5.16 -21.86 3.04
CA GLN A 27 5.81 -21.05 4.08
C GLN A 27 5.21 -21.29 5.47
N LEU A 28 3.87 -21.47 5.55
CA LEU A 28 3.20 -21.80 6.79
C LEU A 28 3.65 -23.16 7.37
N LYS A 29 3.81 -24.17 6.51
CA LYS A 29 4.31 -25.50 6.90
C LYS A 29 5.76 -25.45 7.37
N LEU A 30 6.62 -24.77 6.61
CA LEU A 30 8.05 -24.78 6.84
C LEU A 30 8.44 -23.94 8.07
N HIS A 31 7.90 -22.73 8.19
CA HIS A 31 8.35 -21.75 9.17
C HIS A 31 7.43 -21.57 10.37
N ARG A 32 6.17 -21.98 10.25
CA ARG A 32 5.16 -21.82 11.32
C ARG A 32 5.15 -20.40 11.90
N PRO A 33 5.00 -19.36 11.09
CA PRO A 33 5.00 -17.98 11.57
C PRO A 33 3.86 -17.75 12.55
N LYS A 34 3.98 -16.74 13.42
CA LYS A 34 2.93 -16.39 14.37
C LYS A 34 1.90 -15.42 13.76
N VAL A 35 2.35 -14.58 12.83
CA VAL A 35 1.55 -13.49 12.25
C VAL A 35 1.84 -13.40 10.76
N LEU A 36 0.78 -13.26 9.97
CA LEU A 36 0.81 -12.81 8.59
C LEU A 36 0.40 -11.34 8.54
N TYR A 37 1.28 -10.45 8.09
CA TYR A 37 0.95 -9.05 7.82
C TYR A 37 0.62 -8.85 6.34
N THR A 38 -0.48 -8.15 6.05
CA THR A 38 -0.86 -7.85 4.66
C THR A 38 -1.69 -6.58 4.53
N VAL A 39 -1.60 -5.94 3.35
CA VAL A 39 -2.42 -4.82 2.91
C VAL A 39 -3.20 -5.27 1.67
N PRO A 40 -4.35 -5.96 1.83
CA PRO A 40 -5.03 -6.61 0.70
C PRO A 40 -5.85 -5.65 -0.18
N THR A 41 -6.01 -4.38 0.23
CA THR A 41 -6.83 -3.39 -0.48
C THR A 41 -5.99 -2.15 -0.79
N PHE A 42 -5.88 -1.80 -2.09
CA PHE A 42 -5.12 -0.65 -2.58
C PHE A 42 -3.71 -0.55 -2.00
N ASN A 43 -2.99 -1.65 -2.07
CA ASN A 43 -1.71 -1.88 -1.41
C ASN A 43 -0.71 -0.72 -1.61
N ASN A 44 0.03 -0.39 -0.58
CA ASN A 44 1.24 0.40 -0.67
C ASN A 44 2.45 -0.56 -0.72
N PRO A 45 3.20 -0.66 -1.84
CA PRO A 45 3.31 0.35 -2.89
C PRO A 45 2.49 0.07 -4.18
N SER A 46 1.96 -1.14 -4.37
CA SER A 46 1.52 -1.66 -5.68
C SER A 46 0.23 -1.02 -6.22
N GLY A 47 -0.59 -0.39 -5.37
CA GLY A 47 -1.94 0.05 -5.72
C GLY A 47 -2.93 -1.11 -5.97
N GLY A 48 -2.45 -2.35 -5.90
CA GLY A 48 -3.23 -3.54 -6.17
C GLY A 48 -4.26 -3.86 -5.09
N SER A 49 -5.27 -4.65 -5.46
CA SER A 49 -6.30 -5.14 -4.55
C SER A 49 -6.49 -6.64 -4.77
N TRP A 50 -6.51 -7.41 -3.68
CA TRP A 50 -6.65 -8.85 -3.75
C TRP A 50 -8.06 -9.26 -4.16
N SER A 51 -8.18 -10.34 -4.92
CA SER A 51 -9.46 -10.93 -5.26
C SER A 51 -10.14 -11.54 -4.02
N LYS A 52 -11.45 -11.76 -4.12
CA LYS A 52 -12.23 -12.40 -3.05
C LYS A 52 -11.68 -13.80 -2.74
N GLU A 53 -11.41 -14.58 -3.76
CA GLU A 53 -10.91 -15.96 -3.65
C GLU A 53 -9.55 -15.99 -2.93
N ARG A 54 -8.66 -15.01 -3.22
CA ARG A 54 -7.35 -14.90 -2.54
C ARG A 54 -7.50 -14.59 -1.06
N ARG A 55 -8.44 -13.70 -0.71
CA ARG A 55 -8.74 -13.36 0.68
C ARG A 55 -9.30 -14.55 1.44
N GLU A 56 -10.30 -15.23 0.86
CA GLU A 56 -10.94 -16.41 1.45
C GLU A 56 -9.92 -17.53 1.68
N ARG A 57 -9.11 -17.84 0.67
CA ARG A 57 -8.10 -18.90 0.77
C ARG A 57 -7.00 -18.56 1.77
N THR A 58 -6.59 -17.30 1.86
CA THR A 58 -5.61 -16.86 2.87
C THR A 58 -6.15 -17.01 4.29
N VAL A 59 -7.40 -16.61 4.54
CA VAL A 59 -8.05 -16.78 5.84
C VAL A 59 -8.15 -18.27 6.20
N GLU A 60 -8.61 -19.11 5.28
CA GLU A 60 -8.70 -20.56 5.48
C GLU A 60 -7.34 -21.18 5.86
N LEU A 61 -6.29 -20.86 5.10
CA LEU A 61 -4.94 -21.37 5.37
C LEU A 61 -4.42 -20.91 6.72
N CYS A 62 -4.48 -19.62 7.02
CA CYS A 62 -3.98 -19.08 8.28
C CYS A 62 -4.74 -19.68 9.50
N ARG A 63 -6.04 -19.87 9.38
CA ARG A 63 -6.83 -20.54 10.43
C ARG A 63 -6.37 -22.00 10.60
N ARG A 64 -6.22 -22.76 9.51
CA ARG A 64 -5.75 -24.16 9.54
C ARG A 64 -4.39 -24.30 10.22
N TYR A 65 -3.48 -23.34 10.02
CA TYR A 65 -2.13 -23.37 10.60
C TYR A 65 -2.01 -22.57 11.90
N ASN A 66 -3.13 -22.07 12.46
CA ASN A 66 -3.18 -21.28 13.68
C ASN A 66 -2.26 -20.03 13.62
N VAL A 67 -2.34 -19.29 12.51
CA VAL A 67 -1.59 -18.07 12.26
C VAL A 67 -2.53 -16.87 12.29
N LEU A 68 -2.19 -15.85 13.08
CA LEU A 68 -2.94 -14.60 13.14
C LEU A 68 -2.70 -13.78 11.86
N ILE A 69 -3.75 -13.22 11.29
CA ILE A 69 -3.66 -12.26 10.19
C ILE A 69 -3.76 -10.84 10.73
N LEU A 70 -2.78 -10.00 10.42
CA LEU A 70 -2.89 -8.55 10.60
C LEU A 70 -3.24 -7.92 9.24
N GLU A 71 -4.53 -7.68 9.04
CA GLU A 71 -5.05 -6.97 7.87
C GLU A 71 -4.93 -5.46 8.10
N ASP A 72 -3.98 -4.83 7.44
CA ASP A 72 -3.79 -3.38 7.50
C ASP A 72 -4.52 -2.72 6.32
N ASN A 73 -5.55 -1.92 6.62
CA ASN A 73 -6.42 -1.32 5.61
C ASN A 73 -6.50 0.22 5.72
N PRO A 74 -5.41 0.93 5.43
CA PRO A 74 -5.41 2.39 5.51
C PRO A 74 -6.07 3.09 4.31
N TYR A 75 -6.32 2.37 3.21
CA TYR A 75 -6.75 2.97 1.93
C TYR A 75 -8.12 2.47 1.45
N GLY A 76 -8.72 1.48 2.10
CA GLY A 76 -9.90 0.76 1.60
C GLY A 76 -11.12 1.65 1.32
N GLU A 77 -11.26 2.74 2.06
CA GLU A 77 -12.33 3.71 1.85
C GLU A 77 -12.11 4.60 0.60
N ILE A 78 -10.87 4.68 0.08
CA ILE A 78 -10.52 5.50 -1.09
C ILE A 78 -10.67 4.64 -2.35
N ALA A 79 -11.88 4.24 -2.63
CA ALA A 79 -12.26 3.45 -3.80
C ALA A 79 -12.69 4.36 -4.96
N PHE A 80 -12.34 4.03 -6.21
CA PHE A 80 -12.71 4.83 -7.37
C PHE A 80 -14.05 4.45 -7.97
N ASP A 81 -14.56 3.28 -7.61
CA ASP A 81 -15.90 2.81 -7.96
C ASP A 81 -16.66 2.60 -6.64
N ASP A 82 -17.73 3.36 -6.44
CA ASP A 82 -18.56 3.33 -5.24
C ASP A 82 -19.80 2.42 -5.38
N SER A 83 -19.87 1.65 -6.46
CA SER A 83 -20.96 0.70 -6.71
C SER A 83 -20.97 -0.42 -5.65
N PRO A 84 -22.12 -0.81 -5.13
CA PRO A 84 -22.22 -1.93 -4.20
C PRO A 84 -21.58 -3.20 -4.75
N GLY A 85 -20.65 -3.79 -4.01
CA GLY A 85 -19.94 -5.01 -4.43
C GLY A 85 -18.81 -4.82 -5.42
N ALA A 86 -18.44 -3.58 -5.78
CA ALA A 86 -17.31 -3.30 -6.67
C ALA A 86 -15.97 -3.87 -6.16
N TYR A 87 -15.85 -4.02 -4.84
CA TYR A 87 -14.65 -4.56 -4.18
C TYR A 87 -14.97 -5.72 -3.26
N PRO A 88 -14.04 -6.67 -3.11
CA PRO A 88 -14.21 -7.77 -2.19
C PRO A 88 -14.34 -7.30 -0.73
N PRO A 89 -15.07 -8.03 0.12
CA PRO A 89 -15.12 -7.77 1.54
C PRO A 89 -13.72 -7.89 2.17
N SER A 90 -13.50 -7.21 3.30
CA SER A 90 -12.25 -7.37 4.07
C SER A 90 -12.06 -8.81 4.54
N MET A 91 -10.83 -9.21 4.79
CA MET A 91 -10.54 -10.53 5.35
C MET A 91 -11.19 -10.68 6.74
N ALA A 92 -11.24 -9.60 7.52
CA ALA A 92 -11.95 -9.59 8.80
C ALA A 92 -13.46 -9.84 8.65
N ALA A 93 -14.10 -9.32 7.60
CA ALA A 93 -15.52 -9.59 7.32
C ALA A 93 -15.74 -11.04 6.89
N ILE A 94 -14.84 -11.60 6.06
CA ILE A 94 -14.85 -13.01 5.63
C ILE A 94 -14.68 -13.91 6.85
N ASP A 95 -13.69 -13.63 7.71
CA ASP A 95 -13.38 -14.39 8.91
C ASP A 95 -14.57 -14.42 9.89
N ARG A 96 -15.20 -13.26 10.14
CA ARG A 96 -16.39 -13.15 10.99
C ARG A 96 -17.58 -13.92 10.45
N SER A 97 -17.78 -13.93 9.14
CA SER A 97 -18.92 -14.63 8.51
C SER A 97 -18.81 -16.15 8.53
N SER A 98 -17.64 -16.70 8.78
CA SER A 98 -17.41 -18.15 8.85
C SER A 98 -18.05 -18.82 10.06
N GLY A 99 -18.32 -18.07 11.15
CA GLY A 99 -18.81 -18.62 12.42
C GLY A 99 -17.79 -19.41 13.22
N GLU A 100 -16.53 -19.44 12.78
CA GLU A 100 -15.42 -20.13 13.43
C GLU A 100 -14.61 -19.17 14.33
N ASP A 101 -13.60 -19.68 15.04
CA ASP A 101 -12.69 -18.87 15.83
C ASP A 101 -11.96 -17.85 14.94
N GLN A 102 -12.06 -16.58 15.30
CA GLN A 102 -11.52 -15.49 14.52
C GLN A 102 -9.98 -15.46 14.56
N CYS A 103 -9.37 -15.35 13.41
CA CYS A 103 -7.90 -15.23 13.25
C CYS A 103 -7.47 -13.92 12.60
N VAL A 104 -8.39 -13.01 12.27
CA VAL A 104 -8.06 -11.73 11.62
C VAL A 104 -8.15 -10.58 12.61
N VAL A 105 -7.09 -9.78 12.67
CA VAL A 105 -7.05 -8.45 13.28
C VAL A 105 -7.02 -7.42 12.16
N TYR A 106 -8.03 -6.58 12.11
CA TYR A 106 -8.17 -5.50 11.14
C TYR A 106 -7.70 -4.18 11.74
N THR A 107 -6.92 -3.42 10.99
CA THR A 107 -6.54 -2.06 11.36
C THR A 107 -7.00 -1.05 10.31
N GLY A 108 -7.47 0.10 10.79
CA GLY A 108 -7.86 1.23 9.96
C GLY A 108 -7.35 2.55 10.53
N THR A 109 -7.41 3.61 9.74
CA THR A 109 -6.91 4.92 10.13
C THR A 109 -7.72 6.07 9.56
N PHE A 110 -7.90 7.13 10.33
CA PHE A 110 -8.44 8.41 9.85
C PHE A 110 -7.42 9.27 9.09
N SER A 111 -6.15 8.88 9.10
CA SER A 111 -5.06 9.67 8.49
C SER A 111 -5.22 9.87 6.98
N LYS A 112 -5.98 9.01 6.28
CA LYS A 112 -6.12 9.05 4.82
C LYS A 112 -7.48 9.59 4.36
N ILE A 113 -8.47 9.57 5.25
CA ILE A 113 -9.85 9.96 4.95
C ILE A 113 -10.31 11.22 5.70
N VAL A 114 -9.57 11.65 6.74
CA VAL A 114 -9.83 12.89 7.46
C VAL A 114 -8.57 13.76 7.49
N ALA A 115 -7.64 13.47 8.39
CA ALA A 115 -6.41 14.25 8.52
C ALA A 115 -5.28 13.42 9.14
N PRO A 116 -4.07 13.40 8.55
CA PRO A 116 -2.95 12.63 9.07
C PRO A 116 -2.45 13.17 10.42
N ALA A 117 -2.69 14.44 10.73
CA ALA A 117 -2.24 15.08 11.97
C ALA A 117 -2.92 14.55 13.23
N LEU A 118 -4.16 14.03 13.13
CA LEU A 118 -4.94 13.50 14.26
C LEU A 118 -4.33 12.25 14.90
N ARG A 119 -3.45 11.55 14.22
CA ARG A 119 -2.77 10.33 14.69
C ARG A 119 -3.72 9.28 15.29
N THR A 120 -4.95 9.19 14.77
CA THR A 120 -6.01 8.31 15.25
C THR A 120 -6.31 7.21 14.23
N GLY A 121 -6.50 6.00 14.74
CA GLY A 121 -6.92 4.81 13.99
C GLY A 121 -7.66 3.85 14.92
N TRP A 122 -8.06 2.72 14.39
CA TRP A 122 -8.80 1.69 15.14
C TRP A 122 -8.30 0.29 14.82
N ILE A 123 -8.56 -0.63 15.75
CA ILE A 123 -8.26 -2.04 15.61
C ILE A 123 -9.53 -2.83 15.94
N ILE A 124 -9.84 -3.83 15.13
CA ILE A 124 -10.95 -4.76 15.32
C ILE A 124 -10.39 -6.18 15.28
N GLY A 125 -10.79 -7.02 16.22
CA GLY A 125 -10.32 -8.41 16.26
C GLY A 125 -10.86 -9.18 17.45
N PRO A 126 -10.34 -10.40 17.71
CA PRO A 126 -10.74 -11.23 18.84
C PRO A 126 -10.62 -10.50 20.18
N SER A 127 -11.65 -10.52 21.00
CA SER A 127 -11.75 -9.73 22.25
C SER A 127 -10.58 -9.96 23.21
N GLY A 128 -10.13 -11.22 23.36
CA GLY A 128 -8.97 -11.57 24.19
C GLY A 128 -7.68 -10.88 23.73
N LEU A 129 -7.44 -10.86 22.42
CA LEU A 129 -6.27 -10.20 21.84
C LEU A 129 -6.36 -8.67 21.96
N ILE A 130 -7.53 -8.09 21.68
CA ILE A 130 -7.75 -6.64 21.83
C ILE A 130 -7.51 -6.21 23.29
N SER A 131 -7.93 -6.99 24.28
CA SER A 131 -7.67 -6.70 25.69
C SER A 131 -6.17 -6.66 26.01
N VAL A 132 -5.39 -7.58 25.45
CA VAL A 132 -3.92 -7.60 25.63
C VAL A 132 -3.28 -6.40 24.92
N MET A 133 -3.70 -6.08 23.70
CA MET A 133 -3.20 -4.93 22.93
C MET A 133 -3.51 -3.61 23.63
N ALA A 134 -4.70 -3.46 24.24
CA ALA A 134 -5.07 -2.28 25.02
C ALA A 134 -4.15 -2.09 26.23
N LYS A 135 -3.81 -3.16 26.96
CA LYS A 135 -2.86 -3.11 28.08
C LYS A 135 -1.45 -2.75 27.60
N ALA A 136 -0.99 -3.32 26.47
CA ALA A 136 0.29 -3.00 25.89
C ALA A 136 0.36 -1.53 25.45
N LYS A 137 -0.72 -1.00 24.86
CA LYS A 137 -0.83 0.42 24.49
C LYS A 137 -0.75 1.33 25.71
N GLN A 138 -1.44 1.01 26.79
CA GLN A 138 -1.35 1.78 28.05
C GLN A 138 0.09 1.83 28.58
N ALA A 139 0.85 0.75 28.44
CA ALA A 139 2.25 0.73 28.85
C ALA A 139 3.16 1.53 27.90
N ALA A 140 2.80 1.64 26.62
CA ALA A 140 3.61 2.30 25.59
C ALA A 140 3.43 3.82 25.56
N ASP A 141 2.18 4.33 25.65
CA ASP A 141 1.86 5.75 25.46
C ASP A 141 0.70 6.26 26.35
N LEU A 142 0.26 5.49 27.34
CA LEU A 142 -0.90 5.73 28.20
C LEU A 142 -2.21 5.76 27.41
N HIS A 143 -2.38 6.72 26.52
CA HIS A 143 -3.54 6.87 25.65
C HIS A 143 -3.22 7.76 24.44
N SER A 144 -4.00 7.61 23.35
CA SER A 144 -4.03 8.60 22.28
C SER A 144 -4.61 9.93 22.78
N SER A 145 -4.22 11.04 22.15
CA SER A 145 -4.69 12.38 22.51
C SER A 145 -6.22 12.42 22.64
N ALA A 146 -6.72 12.74 23.83
CA ALA A 146 -8.16 12.85 24.09
C ALA A 146 -8.79 14.06 23.35
N ILE A 147 -8.02 15.13 23.14
CA ILE A 147 -8.47 16.30 22.38
C ILE A 147 -8.71 15.93 20.94
N ASP A 148 -7.77 15.22 20.28
CA ASP A 148 -7.90 14.80 18.88
C ASP A 148 -9.06 13.81 18.69
N GLN A 149 -9.23 12.88 19.64
CA GLN A 149 -10.36 11.95 19.61
C GLN A 149 -11.70 12.67 19.79
N ARG A 150 -11.77 13.68 20.66
CA ARG A 150 -12.97 14.49 20.86
C ARG A 150 -13.29 15.33 19.63
N ALA A 151 -12.28 15.99 19.03
CA ALA A 151 -12.44 16.76 17.81
C ALA A 151 -12.92 15.86 16.64
N LEU A 152 -12.35 14.65 16.52
CA LEU A 152 -12.79 13.68 15.52
C LEU A 152 -14.22 13.22 15.78
N HIS A 153 -14.61 12.97 17.03
CA HIS A 153 -15.98 12.59 17.39
C HIS A 153 -16.99 13.66 16.98
N GLU A 154 -16.74 14.92 17.34
CA GLU A 154 -17.60 16.05 16.98
C GLU A 154 -17.70 16.23 15.44
N LEU A 155 -16.57 16.06 14.73
CA LEU A 155 -16.55 16.09 13.28
C LEU A 155 -17.48 14.99 12.70
N LEU A 156 -17.34 13.75 13.15
CA LEU A 156 -18.12 12.62 12.64
C LEU A 156 -19.61 12.70 12.99
N GLN A 157 -20.02 13.51 13.99
CA GLN A 157 -21.42 13.76 14.31
C GLN A 157 -22.07 14.81 13.42
N SER A 158 -21.29 15.78 12.94
CA SER A 158 -21.79 16.97 12.25
C SER A 158 -21.44 17.05 10.77
N PHE A 159 -20.52 16.21 10.31
CA PHE A 159 -19.98 16.22 8.95
C PHE A 159 -20.31 14.94 8.18
N ASP A 160 -20.79 15.07 6.96
CA ASP A 160 -21.02 13.91 6.08
C ASP A 160 -19.69 13.38 5.54
N ILE A 161 -19.08 12.49 6.32
CA ILE A 161 -17.79 11.87 5.98
C ILE A 161 -17.88 11.02 4.71
N ASP A 162 -19.02 10.38 4.45
CA ASP A 162 -19.20 9.54 3.27
C ASP A 162 -19.19 10.37 1.99
N SER A 163 -19.87 11.53 1.98
CA SER A 163 -19.81 12.47 0.88
C SER A 163 -18.42 13.05 0.66
N HIS A 164 -17.67 13.29 1.75
CA HIS A 164 -16.27 13.72 1.66
C HIS A 164 -15.38 12.63 1.05
N ILE A 165 -15.50 11.39 1.50
CA ILE A 165 -14.75 10.25 0.94
C ILE A 165 -15.05 10.08 -0.55
N ARG A 166 -16.31 10.17 -0.97
CA ARG A 166 -16.67 10.14 -2.39
C ARG A 166 -16.05 11.29 -3.19
N LEU A 167 -15.99 12.49 -2.60
CA LEU A 167 -15.37 13.65 -3.23
C LEU A 167 -13.88 13.45 -3.45
N ILE A 168 -13.12 13.08 -2.40
CA ILE A 168 -11.67 12.85 -2.52
C ILE A 168 -11.35 11.66 -3.43
N SER A 169 -12.16 10.60 -3.42
CA SER A 169 -11.99 9.43 -4.28
C SER A 169 -12.13 9.80 -5.77
N ARG A 170 -13.13 10.62 -6.12
CA ARG A 170 -13.31 11.14 -7.50
C ARG A 170 -12.14 12.02 -7.93
N GLU A 171 -11.69 12.91 -7.06
CA GLU A 171 -10.53 13.77 -7.33
C GLU A 171 -9.26 12.95 -7.53
N TYR A 172 -9.01 11.96 -6.68
CA TYR A 172 -7.85 11.07 -6.80
C TYR A 172 -7.93 10.19 -8.04
N HIS A 173 -9.12 9.71 -8.41
CA HIS A 173 -9.34 8.99 -9.66
C HIS A 173 -8.97 9.84 -10.88
N SER A 174 -9.42 11.10 -10.93
CA SER A 174 -9.08 12.03 -12.01
C SER A 174 -7.56 12.23 -12.12
N ARG A 175 -6.87 12.47 -11.01
CA ARG A 175 -5.41 12.64 -10.96
C ARG A 175 -4.67 11.35 -11.36
N MET A 176 -5.15 10.21 -10.89
CA MET A 176 -4.58 8.91 -11.27
C MET A 176 -4.69 8.69 -12.79
N LYS A 177 -5.87 8.95 -13.38
CA LYS A 177 -6.08 8.85 -14.84
C LYS A 177 -5.15 9.77 -15.62
N LEU A 178 -4.97 11.00 -15.16
CA LEU A 178 -4.06 11.95 -15.77
C LEU A 178 -2.60 11.44 -15.72
N LEU A 179 -2.14 10.98 -14.54
CA LEU A 179 -0.81 10.42 -14.38
C LEU A 179 -0.61 9.16 -15.25
N ALA A 180 -1.57 8.24 -15.26
CA ALA A 180 -1.53 7.01 -16.06
C ALA A 180 -1.49 7.33 -17.57
N GLY A 181 -2.27 8.32 -18.02
CA GLY A 181 -2.26 8.80 -19.41
C GLY A 181 -0.88 9.31 -19.84
N GLU A 182 -0.24 10.16 -19.03
CA GLU A 182 1.11 10.66 -19.29
C GLU A 182 2.15 9.53 -19.34
N LEU A 183 2.05 8.54 -18.45
CA LEU A 183 2.96 7.38 -18.40
C LEU A 183 2.69 6.32 -19.48
N SER A 184 1.61 6.45 -20.25
CA SER A 184 1.30 5.58 -21.39
C SER A 184 1.86 6.09 -22.71
N GLY A 185 2.54 7.24 -22.72
CA GLY A 185 3.16 7.84 -23.89
C GLY A 185 4.35 7.02 -24.43
N GLU A 186 4.75 7.29 -25.70
CA GLU A 186 5.83 6.58 -26.40
C GLU A 186 7.17 6.63 -25.64
N ARG A 187 7.43 7.68 -24.87
CA ARG A 187 8.65 7.84 -24.06
C ARG A 187 8.77 6.84 -22.91
N TRP A 188 7.63 6.25 -22.52
CA TRP A 188 7.55 5.25 -21.46
C TRP A 188 7.50 3.81 -22.00
N LYS A 189 7.83 3.63 -23.29
CA LYS A 189 7.89 2.32 -23.92
C LYS A 189 8.83 1.38 -23.15
N GLY A 190 8.32 0.21 -22.77
CA GLY A 190 9.03 -0.77 -21.93
C GLY A 190 8.85 -0.57 -20.43
N ALA A 191 8.26 0.52 -19.97
CA ALA A 191 7.73 0.63 -18.62
C ALA A 191 6.35 -0.01 -18.52
N SER A 192 5.95 -0.41 -17.31
CA SER A 192 4.64 -1.02 -17.08
C SER A 192 4.11 -0.68 -15.69
N PHE A 193 2.80 -0.58 -15.57
CA PHE A 193 2.10 -0.42 -14.29
C PHE A 193 0.72 -1.07 -14.36
N LEU A 194 0.20 -1.46 -13.19
CA LEU A 194 -1.21 -1.78 -13.04
C LEU A 194 -1.95 -0.49 -12.70
N GLU A 195 -3.02 -0.19 -13.42
CA GLU A 195 -3.86 0.97 -13.12
C GLU A 195 -4.59 0.75 -11.78
N PRO A 196 -4.35 1.59 -10.77
CA PRO A 196 -5.00 1.44 -9.47
C PRO A 196 -6.51 1.68 -9.57
N ARG A 197 -7.29 0.90 -8.84
CA ARG A 197 -8.75 1.08 -8.71
C ARG A 197 -9.13 1.86 -7.45
N GLY A 198 -8.15 2.37 -6.71
CA GLY A 198 -8.31 3.12 -5.48
C GLY A 198 -6.97 3.44 -4.83
N GLY A 199 -7.00 3.97 -3.62
CA GLY A 199 -5.81 4.32 -2.85
C GLY A 199 -5.11 5.58 -3.34
N MET A 200 -3.80 5.63 -3.22
CA MET A 200 -3.01 6.86 -3.39
C MET A 200 -1.77 6.68 -4.27
N PHE A 201 -1.47 5.45 -4.74
CA PHE A 201 -0.17 5.13 -5.33
C PHE A 201 -0.31 4.38 -6.65
N LEU A 202 0.62 4.69 -7.56
CA LEU A 202 0.86 3.96 -8.78
C LEU A 202 2.28 3.35 -8.70
N TRP A 203 2.38 2.06 -8.98
CA TRP A 203 3.63 1.32 -9.00
C TRP A 203 4.14 1.19 -10.43
N LEU A 204 5.17 1.97 -10.75
CA LEU A 204 5.78 1.97 -12.07
C LEU A 204 7.00 1.04 -12.11
N LYS A 205 6.99 0.05 -12.99
CA LYS A 205 8.14 -0.77 -13.35
C LYS A 205 8.82 -0.17 -14.58
N LEU A 206 10.09 0.13 -14.46
CA LEU A 206 10.95 0.61 -15.54
C LEU A 206 11.56 -0.57 -16.31
N PRO A 207 12.11 -0.35 -17.52
CA PRO A 207 12.89 -1.35 -18.22
C PRO A 207 14.00 -1.96 -17.36
N ALA A 208 14.37 -3.20 -17.65
CA ALA A 208 15.49 -3.86 -17.00
C ALA A 208 16.79 -3.05 -17.17
N GLY A 209 17.63 -3.05 -16.13
CA GLY A 209 18.89 -2.30 -16.10
C GLY A 209 18.80 -0.89 -15.51
N ILE A 210 17.61 -0.33 -15.33
CA ILE A 210 17.42 0.95 -14.63
C ILE A 210 17.33 0.69 -13.13
N ASP A 211 18.20 1.37 -12.36
CA ASP A 211 18.17 1.35 -10.90
C ASP A 211 17.46 2.62 -10.39
N SER A 212 16.28 2.47 -9.82
CA SER A 212 15.44 3.59 -9.37
C SER A 212 16.08 4.38 -8.22
N ALA A 213 16.85 3.73 -7.35
CA ALA A 213 17.57 4.43 -6.27
C ALA A 213 18.67 5.32 -6.84
N LYS A 214 19.37 4.88 -7.88
CA LYS A 214 20.38 5.69 -8.59
C LYS A 214 19.76 6.76 -9.46
N LEU A 215 18.55 6.55 -9.97
CA LEU A 215 17.79 7.56 -10.73
C LEU A 215 17.28 8.70 -9.84
N LEU A 216 16.97 8.44 -8.58
CA LEU A 216 16.34 9.42 -7.69
C LEU A 216 17.11 10.76 -7.58
N PRO A 217 18.44 10.80 -7.41
CA PRO A 217 19.18 12.07 -7.39
C PRO A 217 18.96 12.93 -8.66
N PHE A 218 18.95 12.30 -9.83
CA PHE A 218 18.68 13.00 -11.11
C PHE A 218 17.25 13.56 -11.16
N ALA A 219 16.29 12.82 -10.62
CA ALA A 219 14.89 13.29 -10.53
C ALA A 219 14.77 14.49 -9.59
N VAL A 220 15.40 14.44 -8.42
CA VAL A 220 15.40 15.55 -7.44
C VAL A 220 16.03 16.80 -8.03
N GLU A 221 17.11 16.70 -8.79
CA GLU A 221 17.71 17.83 -9.52
C GLU A 221 16.75 18.45 -10.55
N GLN A 222 15.84 17.66 -11.12
CA GLN A 222 14.78 18.14 -12.01
C GLN A 222 13.53 18.65 -11.23
N GLY A 223 13.55 18.62 -9.89
CA GLY A 223 12.44 19.06 -9.04
C GLY A 223 11.25 18.09 -8.99
N VAL A 224 11.51 16.79 -9.16
CA VAL A 224 10.52 15.72 -8.96
C VAL A 224 11.10 14.62 -8.08
N ALA A 225 10.28 14.02 -7.22
CA ALA A 225 10.69 12.94 -6.33
C ALA A 225 9.69 11.78 -6.39
N PHE A 226 10.22 10.60 -6.17
CA PHE A 226 9.47 9.34 -6.04
C PHE A 226 10.10 8.48 -4.94
N VAL A 227 9.47 7.36 -4.60
CA VAL A 227 10.08 6.41 -3.67
C VAL A 227 10.63 5.22 -4.46
N PRO A 228 11.95 4.95 -4.39
CA PRO A 228 12.57 3.79 -5.02
C PRO A 228 11.96 2.48 -4.55
N GLY A 229 11.85 1.51 -5.47
CA GLY A 229 11.16 0.27 -5.20
C GLY A 229 11.82 -0.61 -4.15
N GLU A 230 13.14 -0.59 -4.08
CA GLU A 230 13.90 -1.48 -3.19
C GLU A 230 13.52 -1.39 -1.71
N VAL A 231 13.07 -0.22 -1.23
CA VAL A 231 12.71 0.00 0.18
C VAL A 231 11.44 -0.74 0.62
N PHE A 232 10.68 -1.26 -0.32
CA PHE A 232 9.43 -1.99 -0.05
C PHE A 232 9.62 -3.51 0.05
N TYR A 233 10.82 -4.01 -0.13
CA TYR A 233 11.12 -5.44 -0.09
C TYR A 233 11.90 -5.81 1.16
N ALA A 234 11.47 -6.87 1.83
CA ALA A 234 12.21 -7.46 2.93
C ALA A 234 13.41 -8.29 2.43
N ALA A 235 13.27 -8.90 1.23
CA ALA A 235 14.32 -9.67 0.57
C ALA A 235 14.18 -9.53 -0.96
N LYS A 236 15.26 -9.73 -1.72
CA LYS A 236 15.30 -9.73 -3.19
C LYS A 236 14.62 -8.48 -3.82
N PRO A 237 15.11 -7.26 -3.56
CA PRO A 237 14.47 -6.03 -3.98
C PRO A 237 14.41 -5.88 -5.50
N LEU A 238 13.29 -5.38 -6.01
CA LEU A 238 13.13 -5.00 -7.40
C LEU A 238 13.69 -3.58 -7.58
N LYS A 239 14.86 -3.46 -8.21
CA LYS A 239 15.57 -2.18 -8.33
C LYS A 239 14.99 -1.26 -9.40
N ASN A 240 14.35 -1.84 -10.44
CA ASN A 240 13.77 -1.09 -11.56
C ASN A 240 12.30 -0.72 -11.34
N ALA A 241 11.89 -0.48 -10.11
CA ALA A 241 10.54 -0.06 -9.79
C ALA A 241 10.53 1.20 -8.93
N MET A 242 9.45 1.97 -9.00
CA MET A 242 9.25 3.14 -8.16
C MET A 242 7.77 3.33 -7.81
N ARG A 243 7.52 3.87 -6.61
CA ARG A 243 6.19 4.30 -6.20
C ARG A 243 5.98 5.77 -6.52
N LEU A 244 4.95 6.07 -7.30
CA LEU A 244 4.46 7.40 -7.56
C LEU A 244 3.22 7.70 -6.70
N ASN A 245 3.09 8.94 -6.25
CA ASN A 245 1.91 9.43 -5.55
C ASN A 245 1.15 10.40 -6.46
N PHE A 246 -0.15 10.19 -6.64
CA PHE A 246 -1.00 11.05 -7.47
C PHE A 246 -1.90 11.98 -6.66
N THR A 247 -1.88 11.91 -5.33
CA THR A 247 -2.84 12.64 -4.49
C THR A 247 -2.33 13.99 -3.99
N HIS A 248 -1.02 14.20 -3.95
CA HIS A 248 -0.42 15.43 -3.41
C HIS A 248 -0.27 16.53 -4.45
N THR A 249 0.16 16.17 -5.66
CA THR A 249 0.42 17.13 -6.75
C THR A 249 -0.88 17.57 -7.40
N THR A 250 -1.01 18.87 -7.72
CA THR A 250 -2.19 19.37 -8.42
C THR A 250 -2.26 18.84 -9.87
N PRO A 251 -3.45 18.75 -10.48
CA PRO A 251 -3.61 18.21 -11.84
C PRO A 251 -2.71 18.90 -12.87
N GLU A 252 -2.53 20.21 -12.79
CA GLU A 252 -1.74 21.01 -13.73
C GLU A 252 -0.24 20.67 -13.67
N LEU A 253 0.23 20.24 -12.50
CA LEU A 253 1.64 19.92 -12.29
C LEU A 253 1.97 18.44 -12.57
N LEU A 254 0.99 17.54 -12.67
CA LEU A 254 1.24 16.13 -12.97
C LEU A 254 1.95 15.93 -14.33
N PRO A 255 1.50 16.51 -15.46
CA PRO A 255 2.23 16.42 -16.74
C PRO A 255 3.64 17.03 -16.66
N VAL A 256 3.80 18.11 -15.87
CA VAL A 256 5.11 18.72 -15.65
C VAL A 256 6.04 17.78 -14.89
N ALA A 257 5.54 17.11 -13.84
CA ALA A 257 6.31 16.15 -13.08
C ALA A 257 6.74 14.95 -13.93
N VAL A 258 5.88 14.45 -14.81
CA VAL A 258 6.21 13.35 -15.72
C VAL A 258 7.30 13.78 -16.71
N ARG A 259 7.21 14.96 -17.36
CA ARG A 259 8.28 15.50 -18.22
C ARG A 259 9.61 15.69 -17.50
N ARG A 260 9.60 16.12 -16.24
CA ARG A 260 10.80 16.23 -15.40
C ARG A 260 11.42 14.86 -15.11
N LEU A 261 10.59 13.86 -14.87
CA LEU A 261 11.04 12.47 -14.66
C LEU A 261 11.63 11.89 -15.96
N GLU A 262 11.07 12.19 -17.13
CA GLU A 262 11.63 11.84 -18.45
C GLU A 262 13.03 12.45 -18.63
N ALA A 263 13.19 13.75 -18.35
CA ALA A 263 14.48 14.42 -18.43
C ALA A 263 15.53 13.80 -17.47
N ALA A 264 15.09 13.39 -16.28
CA ALA A 264 15.95 12.68 -15.34
C ALA A 264 16.39 11.31 -15.87
N LEU A 265 15.47 10.54 -16.47
CA LEU A 265 15.77 9.25 -17.11
C LEU A 265 16.75 9.40 -18.27
N GLU A 266 16.59 10.41 -19.12
CA GLU A 266 17.54 10.70 -20.22
C GLU A 266 18.94 11.03 -19.71
N ARG A 267 19.05 11.85 -18.66
CA ARG A 267 20.35 12.17 -18.03
C ARG A 267 21.00 10.95 -17.42
N TYR A 268 20.24 10.16 -16.67
CA TYR A 268 20.72 8.93 -16.08
C TYR A 268 21.17 7.92 -17.14
N GLY A 269 20.41 7.76 -18.23
CA GLY A 269 20.76 6.89 -19.36
C GLY A 269 22.10 7.28 -20.03
N ARG A 270 22.36 8.58 -20.23
CA ARG A 270 23.66 9.06 -20.75
C ARG A 270 24.83 8.71 -19.84
N THR A 271 24.63 8.77 -18.53
CA THR A 271 25.66 8.39 -17.54
C THR A 271 25.97 6.88 -17.62
N LEU A 272 24.97 6.04 -17.85
CA LEU A 272 25.17 4.60 -18.04
C LEU A 272 25.92 4.30 -19.36
N ALA A 273 25.59 4.95 -20.45
CA ALA A 273 26.28 4.80 -21.76
C ALA A 273 27.74 5.21 -21.65
N GLY A 274 28.03 6.39 -21.09
CA GLY A 274 29.40 6.86 -20.91
C GLY A 274 30.27 6.00 -19.98
N ALA A 275 29.65 5.30 -19.04
CA ALA A 275 30.38 4.35 -18.19
C ALA A 275 30.75 3.04 -18.91
N VAL A 276 29.97 2.64 -19.90
CA VAL A 276 30.29 1.47 -20.76
C VAL A 276 31.45 1.79 -21.71
N ASP A 277 31.46 2.98 -22.29
CA ASP A 277 32.52 3.43 -23.20
C ASP A 277 33.88 3.63 -22.50
N THR A 278 33.89 3.83 -21.19
CA THR A 278 35.13 4.05 -20.41
C THR A 278 35.77 2.72 -19.97
N LEU A 279 35.05 1.59 -20.10
CA LEU A 279 35.49 0.23 -19.71
C LEU A 279 35.84 -0.65 -20.94
N ALA A 280 35.66 -0.16 -22.16
CA ALA A 280 36.06 -0.77 -23.43
C ALA A 280 37.38 -0.19 -23.93
#